data_be92c46c3234831bf68478537d0f631c
#
_entry.id   be92c46c3234831bf68478537d0f631c
#
_cell.length_a   1.000
_cell.length_b   1.000
_cell.length_c   1.000
_cell.angle_alpha   90.00
_cell.angle_beta   90.00
_cell.angle_gamma   90.00
#
_symmetry.space_group_name_H-M   'P 1'
#
loop_
_entity.id
_entity.type
_entity.pdbx_description
1 polymer ?
#
loop_
_entity_poly.entity_id
_entity_poly.type
_entity_poly.pdbx_seq_one_letter_code
_entity_poly.pdbx_strand_id
1 'polypeptide(L)'
;MALKSIAEGSSINGISWRITFSTLEEQNYIWEGEFENKGIEIFVETNATTNNKKSKPRIKVEKLYLNNKLIIDRNENEILFLGHPTIKLNQQQSIINLLKEEEKITPAYHAIRKLDFIDHSNSVRIAQRFDFSFLNANILSKKYNTIKKIQESEFETPLKLYFVQNVDKKVFNIIKQRFSDIFPQVEDIKIAPLEIKGKETADFLKDYPFIQIKEKGVQHWISQNRISSGMFRTLMQLSELYLCSEGTVFLIDEFENSLGINCINEITNNILSSKRKLQFILTSHHPYIINTIGYANWKLVTRNAGVIKTHNIDEFNIGNSRHSAFIQLIQLEEYQTGQAK
;
A
#
# COMPACT_ATOMS: atom_id res chain seq x y z
N MET A 1 7.93 -5.64 4.99
CA MET A 1 8.80 -4.58 4.41
C MET A 1 8.74 -3.29 5.21
N ALA A 2 7.58 -2.69 5.48
CA ALA A 2 7.47 -1.43 6.22
C ALA A 2 8.17 -1.44 7.59
N LEU A 3 7.92 -2.43 8.44
CA LEU A 3 8.57 -2.56 9.75
C LEU A 3 10.10 -2.60 9.66
N LYS A 4 10.63 -3.28 8.63
CA LYS A 4 12.08 -3.36 8.41
C LYS A 4 12.65 -1.99 7.98
N SER A 5 11.95 -1.26 7.13
CA SER A 5 12.32 0.08 6.71
C SER A 5 12.35 1.05 7.89
N ILE A 6 11.35 0.98 8.78
CA ILE A 6 11.31 1.77 10.01
C ILE A 6 12.51 1.42 10.91
N ALA A 7 12.79 0.14 11.10
CA ALA A 7 13.94 -0.32 11.91
C ALA A 7 15.28 0.13 11.32
N GLU A 8 15.42 0.18 9.99
CA GLU A 8 16.61 0.65 9.30
C GLU A 8 16.82 2.16 9.41
N GLY A 9 15.74 2.94 9.52
CA GLY A 9 15.76 4.41 9.57
C GLY A 9 15.73 5.01 10.98
N SER A 10 15.40 4.21 12.01
CA SER A 10 15.26 4.75 13.37
C SER A 10 16.61 4.83 14.10
N SER A 11 16.83 5.97 14.74
CA SER A 11 17.87 6.14 15.76
C SER A 11 17.39 5.72 17.16
N ILE A 12 16.20 5.12 17.28
CA ILE A 12 15.53 4.79 18.53
C ILE A 12 15.90 3.37 18.95
N ASN A 13 16.07 3.18 20.24
CA ASN A 13 16.38 1.90 20.87
C ASN A 13 15.25 0.90 20.70
N GLY A 14 15.47 -0.10 19.86
CA GLY A 14 14.60 -1.26 19.65
C GLY A 14 13.22 -0.90 19.09
N ILE A 15 12.80 -1.63 18.08
CA ILE A 15 11.42 -1.56 17.56
C ILE A 15 10.78 -2.89 17.85
N SER A 16 9.68 -2.87 18.59
CA SER A 16 8.80 -4.02 18.75
C SER A 16 7.51 -3.83 17.99
N TRP A 17 6.89 -4.92 17.58
CA TRP A 17 5.59 -4.91 16.90
C TRP A 17 4.70 -6.02 17.43
N ARG A 18 3.40 -5.79 17.35
CA ARG A 18 2.35 -6.79 17.54
C ARG A 18 1.21 -6.50 16.57
N ILE A 19 0.97 -7.41 15.64
CA ILE A 19 -0.02 -7.27 14.58
C ILE A 19 -0.98 -8.45 14.67
N THR A 20 -2.28 -8.16 14.82
CA THR A 20 -3.34 -9.16 14.76
C THR A 20 -4.07 -9.02 13.44
N PHE A 21 -4.26 -10.12 12.73
CA PHE A 21 -4.93 -10.13 11.44
C PHE A 21 -5.65 -11.46 11.20
N SER A 22 -6.66 -11.41 10.33
CA SER A 22 -7.38 -12.60 9.86
C SER A 22 -7.18 -12.78 8.36
N THR A 23 -7.09 -14.01 7.91
CA THR A 23 -7.08 -14.33 6.48
C THR A 23 -8.50 -14.35 5.92
N LEU A 24 -8.64 -14.43 4.59
CA LEU A 24 -9.94 -14.58 3.94
C LEU A 24 -10.65 -15.88 4.31
N GLU A 25 -9.89 -16.90 4.74
CA GLU A 25 -10.35 -18.19 5.23
C GLU A 25 -10.61 -18.20 6.75
N GLU A 26 -10.71 -17.00 7.36
CA GLU A 26 -11.04 -16.80 8.78
C GLU A 26 -10.01 -17.40 9.77
N GLN A 27 -8.77 -17.60 9.33
CA GLN A 27 -7.68 -17.97 10.22
C GLN A 27 -7.13 -16.72 10.92
N ASN A 28 -7.07 -16.75 12.25
CA ASN A 28 -6.61 -15.62 13.06
C ASN A 28 -5.15 -15.78 13.42
N TYR A 29 -4.34 -14.78 13.07
CA TYR A 29 -2.93 -14.73 13.38
C TYR A 29 -2.60 -13.56 14.30
N ILE A 30 -1.64 -13.78 15.20
CA ILE A 30 -0.96 -12.73 15.95
C ILE A 30 0.52 -12.87 15.62
N TRP A 31 1.11 -11.82 15.06
CA TRP A 31 2.53 -11.73 14.75
C TRP A 31 3.17 -10.64 15.59
N GLU A 32 4.12 -11.03 16.43
CA GLU A 32 4.83 -10.11 17.31
C GLU A 32 6.33 -10.35 17.25
N GLY A 33 7.10 -9.33 17.55
CA GLY A 33 8.54 -9.45 17.59
C GLY A 33 9.25 -8.16 17.96
N GLU A 34 10.58 -8.26 17.97
CA GLU A 34 11.48 -7.17 18.33
C GLU A 34 12.75 -7.24 17.48
N PHE A 35 13.19 -6.10 16.96
CA PHE A 35 14.50 -5.95 16.35
C PHE A 35 15.57 -5.73 17.43
N GLU A 36 16.82 -6.18 17.15
CA GLU A 36 17.93 -5.86 18.01
C GLU A 36 18.13 -4.34 18.11
N ASN A 37 18.51 -3.92 19.31
CA ASN A 37 18.86 -2.52 19.56
C ASN A 37 20.23 -2.23 18.96
N LYS A 38 20.29 -1.45 17.88
CA LYS A 38 21.53 -0.84 17.41
C LYS A 38 21.60 0.54 18.05
N GLY A 39 22.58 0.76 18.91
CA GLY A 39 22.84 2.10 19.48
C GLY A 39 22.85 3.18 18.38
N ILE A 40 22.65 4.42 18.77
CA ILE A 40 22.58 5.59 17.88
C ILE A 40 23.88 5.67 17.06
N GLU A 41 23.83 5.19 15.79
CA GLU A 41 24.85 5.57 14.82
C GLU A 41 24.51 6.99 14.34
N ILE A 42 25.22 7.98 14.85
CA ILE A 42 25.14 9.36 14.34
C ILE A 42 25.73 9.31 12.92
N PHE A 43 24.87 9.36 11.91
CA PHE A 43 25.29 9.52 10.53
C PHE A 43 25.78 10.97 10.33
N VAL A 44 27.07 11.19 10.51
CA VAL A 44 27.73 12.35 9.94
C VAL A 44 27.91 12.03 8.45
N GLU A 45 27.20 12.71 7.57
CA GLU A 45 27.47 12.69 6.14
C GLU A 45 28.86 13.30 5.90
N THR A 46 29.90 12.50 6.06
CA THR A 46 31.20 12.80 5.48
C THR A 46 31.18 12.27 4.05
N ASN A 47 31.51 13.14 3.09
CA ASN A 47 31.68 12.83 1.66
C ASN A 47 32.86 11.88 1.39
N ALA A 48 32.97 10.81 2.15
CA ALA A 48 33.97 9.77 1.97
C ALA A 48 33.29 8.53 1.38
N THR A 49 33.69 8.17 0.19
CA THR A 49 33.42 6.93 -0.52
C THR A 49 33.95 5.73 0.28
N THR A 50 33.30 5.39 1.37
CA THR A 50 33.53 4.14 2.09
C THR A 50 32.36 3.21 1.83
N ASN A 51 32.63 2.08 1.18
CA ASN A 51 31.74 0.93 1.00
C ASN A 51 31.39 0.30 2.38
N ASN A 52 30.77 1.03 3.27
CA ASN A 52 30.19 0.47 4.47
C ASN A 52 28.88 -0.22 4.09
N LYS A 53 28.92 -1.55 3.93
CA LYS A 53 27.74 -2.40 3.88
C LYS A 53 26.94 -2.11 5.16
N LYS A 54 25.88 -1.30 5.07
CA LYS A 54 24.92 -1.09 6.18
C LYS A 54 24.47 -2.45 6.66
N SER A 55 24.85 -2.84 7.87
CA SER A 55 24.41 -4.11 8.43
C SER A 55 22.90 -4.02 8.69
N LYS A 56 22.14 -4.91 8.07
CA LYS A 56 20.68 -4.97 8.24
C LYS A 56 20.34 -5.32 9.69
N PRO A 57 19.30 -4.71 10.30
CA PRO A 57 18.89 -5.03 11.66
C PRO A 57 18.50 -6.52 11.76
N ARG A 58 18.83 -7.15 12.90
CA ARG A 58 18.45 -8.52 13.19
C ARG A 58 17.14 -8.54 13.96
N ILE A 59 16.36 -9.57 13.75
CA ILE A 59 15.17 -9.85 14.52
C ILE A 59 15.63 -10.66 15.74
N LYS A 60 15.48 -10.07 16.93
CA LYS A 60 15.86 -10.65 18.21
C LYS A 60 14.85 -11.67 18.71
N VAL A 61 13.58 -11.27 18.65
CA VAL A 61 12.44 -12.11 19.04
C VAL A 61 11.40 -12.05 17.93
N GLU A 62 10.79 -13.18 17.62
CA GLU A 62 9.67 -13.26 16.69
C GLU A 62 8.75 -14.42 17.07
N LYS A 63 7.47 -14.13 17.25
CA LYS A 63 6.45 -15.12 17.57
C LYS A 63 5.28 -15.03 16.59
N LEU A 64 4.77 -16.17 16.19
CA LEU A 64 3.56 -16.27 15.40
C LEU A 64 2.58 -17.23 16.08
N TYR A 65 1.37 -16.75 16.27
CA TYR A 65 0.27 -17.54 16.80
C TYR A 65 -0.77 -17.74 15.70
N LEU A 66 -1.31 -18.94 15.59
CA LEU A 66 -2.46 -19.30 14.79
C LEU A 66 -3.60 -19.72 15.72
N ASN A 67 -4.74 -19.01 15.66
CA ASN A 67 -5.91 -19.26 16.52
C ASN A 67 -5.50 -19.38 18.01
N ASN A 68 -4.69 -18.42 18.49
CA ASN A 68 -4.12 -18.35 19.84
C ASN A 68 -3.09 -19.45 20.18
N LYS A 69 -2.75 -20.35 19.27
CA LYS A 69 -1.73 -21.38 19.48
C LYS A 69 -0.39 -20.89 18.92
N LEU A 70 0.65 -20.88 19.74
CA LEU A 70 2.01 -20.52 19.32
C LEU A 70 2.52 -21.57 18.32
N ILE A 71 2.89 -21.11 17.12
CA ILE A 71 3.43 -21.95 16.04
C ILE A 71 4.88 -21.61 15.69
N ILE A 72 5.32 -20.37 15.93
CA ILE A 72 6.72 -19.94 15.79
C ILE A 72 7.13 -19.28 17.12
N ASP A 73 8.25 -19.70 17.66
CA ASP A 73 8.93 -19.03 18.77
C ASP A 73 10.42 -18.89 18.44
N ARG A 74 10.83 -17.68 18.14
CA ARG A 74 12.21 -17.32 17.84
C ARG A 74 12.74 -16.43 18.96
N ASN A 75 13.88 -16.81 19.49
CA ASN A 75 14.68 -16.01 20.40
C ASN A 75 16.14 -15.92 19.88
N GLU A 76 17.03 -15.35 20.70
CA GLU A 76 18.44 -15.16 20.32
C GLU A 76 19.19 -16.47 20.10
N ASN A 77 18.78 -17.56 20.74
CA ASN A 77 19.50 -18.82 20.78
C ASN A 77 18.95 -19.84 19.80
N GLU A 78 17.63 -19.91 19.67
CA GLU A 78 16.95 -20.95 18.90
C GLU A 78 15.69 -20.46 18.20
N ILE A 79 15.21 -21.27 17.29
CA ILE A 79 13.94 -21.08 16.57
C ILE A 79 13.16 -22.39 16.70
N LEU A 80 11.98 -22.28 17.29
CA LEU A 80 11.04 -23.39 17.41
C LEU A 80 9.91 -23.22 16.39
N PHE A 81 9.64 -24.27 15.62
CA PHE A 81 8.46 -24.39 14.78
C PHE A 81 7.60 -25.54 15.30
N LEU A 82 6.37 -25.23 15.68
CA LEU A 82 5.43 -26.18 16.32
C LEU A 82 6.02 -26.90 17.55
N GLY A 83 6.87 -26.18 18.31
CA GLY A 83 7.56 -26.70 19.49
C GLY A 83 8.82 -27.51 19.21
N HIS A 84 9.21 -27.70 17.95
CA HIS A 84 10.41 -28.43 17.55
C HIS A 84 11.52 -27.47 17.06
N PRO A 85 12.78 -27.68 17.45
CA PRO A 85 13.88 -26.88 16.96
C PRO A 85 14.03 -26.96 15.43
N THR A 86 14.24 -25.82 14.79
CA THR A 86 14.57 -25.75 13.38
C THR A 86 16.10 -25.69 13.17
N ILE A 87 16.53 -25.85 11.91
CA ILE A 87 17.89 -25.49 11.51
C ILE A 87 18.12 -23.99 11.75
N LYS A 88 19.39 -23.59 11.86
CA LYS A 88 19.76 -22.19 12.03
C LYS A 88 19.40 -21.37 10.78
N LEU A 89 18.49 -20.42 10.92
CA LEU A 89 17.97 -19.58 9.85
C LEU A 89 18.51 -18.15 9.92
N ASN A 90 18.39 -17.42 8.82
CA ASN A 90 18.87 -16.04 8.71
C ASN A 90 18.12 -15.11 9.68
N GLN A 91 18.89 -14.45 10.58
CA GLN A 91 18.33 -13.54 11.58
C GLN A 91 17.86 -12.18 11.02
N GLN A 92 18.21 -11.85 9.78
CA GLN A 92 17.81 -10.60 9.13
C GLN A 92 16.49 -10.71 8.35
N GLN A 93 15.87 -11.89 8.36
CA GLN A 93 14.59 -12.15 7.69
C GLN A 93 13.58 -12.71 8.68
N SER A 94 12.31 -12.32 8.50
CA SER A 94 11.21 -12.89 9.26
C SER A 94 11.08 -14.40 9.00
N ILE A 95 10.76 -15.16 10.04
CA ILE A 95 10.47 -16.59 9.92
C ILE A 95 9.25 -16.84 9.03
N ILE A 96 8.28 -15.94 9.01
CA ILE A 96 7.14 -16.02 8.08
C ILE A 96 7.61 -16.06 6.62
N ASN A 97 8.66 -15.28 6.29
CA ASN A 97 9.23 -15.32 4.94
C ASN A 97 10.12 -16.54 4.69
N LEU A 98 10.86 -16.98 5.71
CA LEU A 98 11.78 -18.11 5.59
C LEU A 98 11.06 -19.47 5.49
N LEU A 99 9.93 -19.61 6.20
CA LEU A 99 9.11 -20.81 6.24
C LEU A 99 7.78 -20.64 5.48
N LYS A 100 7.75 -19.80 4.46
CA LYS A 100 6.54 -19.44 3.71
C LYS A 100 5.84 -20.61 3.00
N GLU A 101 6.57 -21.70 2.75
CA GLU A 101 6.04 -22.92 2.11
C GLU A 101 5.38 -23.89 3.11
N GLU A 102 5.50 -23.62 4.43
CA GLU A 102 4.86 -24.44 5.47
C GLU A 102 3.37 -24.15 5.52
N GLU A 103 2.54 -25.19 5.52
CA GLU A 103 1.08 -25.12 5.42
C GLU A 103 0.44 -24.12 6.41
N LYS A 104 0.94 -24.09 7.67
CA LYS A 104 0.42 -23.19 8.71
C LYS A 104 0.95 -21.77 8.61
N ILE A 105 1.95 -21.49 7.79
CA ILE A 105 2.59 -20.18 7.63
C ILE A 105 2.20 -19.53 6.31
N THR A 106 2.00 -20.32 5.26
CA THR A 106 1.63 -19.85 3.92
C THR A 106 0.47 -18.84 3.93
N PRO A 107 -0.65 -19.07 4.67
CA PRO A 107 -1.74 -18.09 4.70
C PRO A 107 -1.33 -16.76 5.33
N ALA A 108 -0.55 -16.78 6.42
CA ALA A 108 -0.02 -15.57 7.06
C ALA A 108 0.94 -14.81 6.13
N TYR A 109 1.82 -15.53 5.44
CA TYR A 109 2.72 -14.94 4.45
C TYR A 109 1.95 -14.21 3.35
N HIS A 110 0.93 -14.83 2.77
CA HIS A 110 0.11 -14.21 1.73
C HIS A 110 -0.71 -13.03 2.25
N ALA A 111 -1.24 -13.12 3.48
CA ALA A 111 -2.01 -12.02 4.08
C ALA A 111 -1.13 -10.78 4.32
N ILE A 112 0.07 -10.95 4.87
CA ILE A 112 0.99 -9.83 5.12
C ILE A 112 1.45 -9.17 3.81
N ARG A 113 1.59 -9.92 2.73
CA ARG A 113 1.95 -9.37 1.42
C ARG A 113 0.84 -8.57 0.75
N LYS A 114 -0.40 -8.66 1.23
CA LYS A 114 -1.54 -7.85 0.79
C LYS A 114 -1.66 -6.51 1.51
N LEU A 115 -0.72 -6.18 2.41
CA LEU A 115 -0.60 -4.82 2.93
C LEU A 115 -0.01 -3.93 1.85
N ASP A 116 -0.77 -2.96 1.40
CA ASP A 116 -0.38 -2.00 0.37
C ASP A 116 -0.29 -0.60 0.97
N PHE A 117 0.93 -0.04 0.98
CA PHE A 117 1.17 1.31 1.47
C PHE A 117 1.22 2.26 0.28
N ILE A 118 0.20 3.08 0.15
CA ILE A 118 0.13 4.11 -0.90
C ILE A 118 0.92 5.32 -0.44
N ASP A 119 2.16 5.41 -0.94
CA ASP A 119 3.03 6.57 -0.73
C ASP A 119 2.88 7.55 -1.89
N HIS A 120 2.23 8.67 -1.62
CA HIS A 120 2.00 9.72 -2.60
C HIS A 120 3.27 10.45 -3.05
N SER A 121 4.35 10.40 -2.28
CA SER A 121 5.62 11.08 -2.60
C SER A 121 6.37 10.44 -3.77
N ASN A 122 6.16 9.15 -4.01
CA ASN A 122 6.91 8.34 -4.98
C ASN A 122 6.18 8.09 -6.32
N SER A 123 4.94 8.56 -6.48
CA SER A 123 4.11 8.25 -7.66
C SER A 123 4.68 8.72 -9.01
N VAL A 124 5.59 9.69 -9.00
CA VAL A 124 6.28 10.17 -10.22
C VAL A 124 7.47 9.27 -10.62
N ARG A 125 7.97 8.44 -9.70
CA ARG A 125 9.17 7.61 -9.91
C ARG A 125 8.88 6.19 -10.41
N ILE A 126 7.64 5.84 -10.63
CA ILE A 126 7.21 4.47 -11.00
C ILE A 126 7.84 4.03 -12.34
N ALA A 127 8.08 4.95 -13.26
CA ALA A 127 8.71 4.65 -14.55
C ALA A 127 10.22 4.28 -14.45
N GLN A 128 10.87 4.43 -13.29
CA GLN A 128 12.31 4.25 -13.16
C GLN A 128 12.74 2.91 -12.55
N ARG A 129 11.82 2.05 -12.08
CA ARG A 129 12.18 0.86 -11.29
C ARG A 129 12.07 -0.49 -12.00
N PHE A 130 11.54 -0.56 -13.22
CA PHE A 130 11.38 -1.84 -13.89
C PHE A 130 12.43 -2.05 -14.97
N ASP A 131 13.22 -3.10 -14.80
CA ASP A 131 14.01 -3.70 -15.86
C ASP A 131 13.07 -4.56 -16.71
N PHE A 132 12.51 -3.94 -17.76
CA PHE A 132 11.58 -4.59 -18.70
C PHE A 132 12.27 -5.46 -19.74
N SER A 133 13.59 -5.48 -19.77
CA SER A 133 14.37 -6.26 -20.73
C SER A 133 14.07 -7.77 -20.71
N PHE A 134 13.44 -8.24 -19.61
CA PHE A 134 13.07 -9.65 -19.42
C PHE A 134 11.59 -9.96 -19.70
N LEU A 135 10.76 -8.95 -20.02
CA LEU A 135 9.33 -9.15 -20.19
C LEU A 135 8.96 -9.42 -21.66
N ASN A 136 8.97 -10.69 -22.04
CA ASN A 136 8.33 -11.09 -23.29
C ASN A 136 6.78 -10.94 -23.12
N ALA A 137 6.22 -9.86 -23.69
CA ALA A 137 4.79 -9.53 -23.59
C ALA A 137 3.88 -10.71 -24.02
N ASN A 138 4.32 -11.52 -24.98
CA ASN A 138 3.57 -12.69 -25.45
C ASN A 138 3.56 -13.83 -24.41
N ILE A 139 4.61 -14.02 -23.66
CA ILE A 139 4.67 -15.03 -22.60
C ILE A 139 3.81 -14.58 -21.41
N LEU A 140 3.92 -13.31 -21.04
CA LEU A 140 3.16 -12.75 -19.93
C LEU A 140 1.66 -12.70 -20.21
N SER A 141 1.24 -12.35 -21.43
CA SER A 141 -0.18 -12.34 -21.80
C SER A 141 -0.82 -13.73 -21.74
N LYS A 142 -0.07 -14.79 -22.06
CA LYS A 142 -0.53 -16.17 -21.86
C LYS A 142 -0.66 -16.55 -20.39
N LYS A 143 0.25 -16.08 -19.53
CA LYS A 143 0.25 -16.35 -18.08
C LYS A 143 -0.87 -15.60 -17.36
N TYR A 144 -1.04 -14.30 -17.66
CA TYR A 144 -1.99 -13.40 -17.02
C TYR A 144 -3.24 -13.18 -17.88
N ASN A 145 -3.90 -14.26 -18.23
CA ASN A 145 -5.03 -14.33 -19.15
C ASN A 145 -6.41 -14.26 -18.47
N THR A 146 -6.47 -13.96 -17.17
CA THR A 146 -7.71 -13.74 -16.42
C THR A 146 -7.53 -12.56 -15.47
N ILE A 147 -8.65 -11.87 -15.16
CA ILE A 147 -8.63 -10.75 -14.20
C ILE A 147 -8.07 -11.17 -12.84
N LYS A 148 -8.43 -12.36 -12.34
CA LYS A 148 -7.93 -12.88 -11.07
C LYS A 148 -6.40 -13.00 -11.06
N LYS A 149 -5.80 -13.58 -12.11
CA LYS A 149 -4.34 -13.70 -12.22
C LYS A 149 -3.64 -12.34 -12.29
N ILE A 150 -4.27 -11.34 -12.95
CA ILE A 150 -3.77 -9.97 -13.00
C ILE A 150 -3.82 -9.34 -11.61
N GLN A 151 -4.93 -9.49 -10.90
CA GLN A 151 -5.11 -8.98 -9.54
C GLN A 151 -4.11 -9.59 -8.54
N GLU A 152 -3.87 -10.90 -8.64
CA GLU A 152 -2.94 -11.63 -7.78
C GLU A 152 -1.46 -11.46 -8.15
N SER A 153 -1.17 -10.80 -9.30
CA SER A 153 0.21 -10.53 -9.70
C SER A 153 0.86 -9.46 -8.83
N GLU A 154 2.18 -9.51 -8.73
CA GLU A 154 3.00 -8.48 -8.07
C GLU A 154 3.31 -7.28 -8.99
N PHE A 155 2.62 -7.18 -10.12
CA PHE A 155 2.79 -6.07 -11.04
C PHE A 155 2.25 -4.78 -10.43
N GLU A 156 2.92 -3.69 -10.76
CA GLU A 156 2.41 -2.36 -10.48
C GLU A 156 1.18 -2.05 -11.35
N THR A 157 0.37 -1.14 -10.88
CA THR A 157 -0.92 -0.77 -11.46
C THR A 157 -0.86 -0.42 -12.96
N PRO A 158 0.13 0.33 -13.47
CA PRO A 158 0.23 0.58 -14.91
C PRO A 158 0.32 -0.69 -15.76
N LEU A 159 1.07 -1.68 -15.28
CA LEU A 159 1.22 -2.95 -16.00
C LEU A 159 -0.03 -3.82 -15.86
N LYS A 160 -0.70 -3.80 -14.70
CA LYS A 160 -2.01 -4.44 -14.54
C LYS A 160 -3.04 -3.83 -15.50
N LEU A 161 -3.06 -2.50 -15.66
CA LEU A 161 -3.90 -1.81 -16.64
C LEU A 161 -3.61 -2.25 -18.07
N TYR A 162 -2.35 -2.43 -18.41
CA TYR A 162 -1.94 -2.93 -19.75
C TYR A 162 -2.54 -4.31 -20.03
N PHE A 163 -2.48 -5.23 -19.09
CA PHE A 163 -3.07 -6.56 -19.28
C PHE A 163 -4.60 -6.51 -19.29
N VAL A 164 -5.22 -5.78 -18.35
CA VAL A 164 -6.67 -5.80 -18.20
C VAL A 164 -7.39 -5.20 -19.40
N GLN A 165 -6.81 -4.21 -20.10
CA GLN A 165 -7.44 -3.63 -21.31
C GLN A 165 -7.72 -4.67 -22.40
N ASN A 166 -6.95 -5.77 -22.44
CA ASN A 166 -7.11 -6.85 -23.41
C ASN A 166 -7.82 -8.08 -22.82
N VAL A 167 -7.62 -8.36 -21.54
CA VAL A 167 -8.12 -9.56 -20.86
C VAL A 167 -9.55 -9.38 -20.34
N ASP A 168 -9.85 -8.21 -19.78
CA ASP A 168 -11.18 -7.90 -19.26
C ASP A 168 -11.60 -6.46 -19.61
N LYS A 169 -12.10 -6.30 -20.83
CA LYS A 169 -12.58 -5.00 -21.34
C LYS A 169 -13.68 -4.41 -20.45
N LYS A 170 -14.44 -5.23 -19.75
CA LYS A 170 -15.53 -4.76 -18.88
C LYS A 170 -14.95 -4.01 -17.67
N VAL A 171 -13.99 -4.61 -16.97
CA VAL A 171 -13.31 -3.94 -15.85
C VAL A 171 -12.55 -2.71 -16.34
N PHE A 172 -11.84 -2.80 -17.47
CA PHE A 172 -11.13 -1.66 -18.03
C PHE A 172 -12.07 -0.49 -18.38
N ASN A 173 -13.22 -0.77 -18.98
CA ASN A 173 -14.22 0.25 -19.31
C ASN A 173 -14.85 0.89 -18.06
N ILE A 174 -15.04 0.12 -16.98
CA ILE A 174 -15.48 0.70 -15.70
C ILE A 174 -14.45 1.71 -15.19
N ILE A 175 -13.17 1.36 -15.18
CA ILE A 175 -12.09 2.27 -14.76
C ILE A 175 -12.08 3.54 -15.62
N LYS A 176 -12.17 3.39 -16.95
CA LYS A 176 -12.24 4.52 -17.89
C LYS A 176 -13.43 5.42 -17.60
N GLN A 177 -14.62 4.84 -17.45
CA GLN A 177 -15.84 5.60 -17.19
C GLN A 177 -15.73 6.38 -15.88
N ARG A 178 -15.32 5.73 -14.78
CA ARG A 178 -15.14 6.40 -13.50
C ARG A 178 -14.12 7.52 -13.55
N PHE A 179 -13.04 7.34 -14.30
CA PHE A 179 -12.05 8.39 -14.50
C PHE A 179 -12.59 9.56 -15.32
N SER A 180 -13.36 9.29 -16.37
CA SER A 180 -14.00 10.34 -17.18
C SER A 180 -15.13 11.06 -16.43
N ASP A 181 -15.80 10.40 -15.48
CA ASP A 181 -16.78 11.04 -14.61
C ASP A 181 -16.11 12.10 -13.71
N ILE A 182 -14.88 11.83 -13.24
CA ILE A 182 -14.08 12.78 -12.45
C ILE A 182 -13.49 13.89 -13.33
N PHE A 183 -13.03 13.53 -14.54
CA PHE A 183 -12.38 14.44 -15.51
C PHE A 183 -13.17 14.47 -16.82
N PRO A 184 -14.25 15.26 -16.92
CA PRO A 184 -15.14 15.27 -18.10
C PRO A 184 -14.47 15.65 -19.41
N GLN A 185 -13.30 16.31 -19.36
CA GLN A 185 -12.48 16.61 -20.54
C GLN A 185 -11.81 15.36 -21.13
N VAL A 186 -11.66 14.27 -20.38
CA VAL A 186 -11.03 13.03 -20.86
C VAL A 186 -12.03 12.26 -21.72
N GLU A 187 -11.64 12.02 -22.98
CA GLU A 187 -12.41 11.25 -23.93
C GLU A 187 -12.08 9.76 -23.84
N ASP A 188 -10.78 9.43 -23.71
CA ASP A 188 -10.32 8.04 -23.71
C ASP A 188 -8.99 7.84 -22.96
N ILE A 189 -8.72 6.58 -22.59
CA ILE A 189 -7.48 6.12 -21.97
C ILE A 189 -7.01 4.89 -22.74
N LYS A 190 -5.72 4.82 -23.01
CA LYS A 190 -5.05 3.60 -23.52
C LYS A 190 -3.72 3.39 -22.83
N ILE A 191 -3.30 2.14 -22.75
CA ILE A 191 -1.97 1.76 -22.30
C ILE A 191 -1.28 1.07 -23.48
N ALA A 192 -0.26 1.73 -24.03
CA ALA A 192 0.43 1.27 -25.23
C ALA A 192 1.87 1.78 -25.24
N PRO A 193 2.77 1.12 -25.98
CA PRO A 193 4.10 1.67 -26.26
C PRO A 193 4.01 3.06 -26.91
N LEU A 194 4.99 3.90 -26.62
CA LEU A 194 5.06 5.23 -27.25
C LEU A 194 5.55 5.10 -28.70
N GLU A 195 4.81 5.64 -29.65
CA GLU A 195 5.24 5.81 -31.03
C GLU A 195 6.24 6.99 -31.11
N ILE A 196 7.52 6.72 -31.02
CA ILE A 196 8.56 7.75 -31.12
C ILE A 196 9.05 7.79 -32.58
N LYS A 197 8.67 8.83 -33.30
CA LYS A 197 9.15 9.07 -34.66
C LYS A 197 10.58 9.64 -34.62
N GLY A 198 11.52 8.99 -35.31
CA GLY A 198 12.78 9.60 -35.73
C GLY A 198 13.94 9.66 -34.74
N LYS A 199 13.89 8.96 -33.63
CA LYS A 199 15.06 8.78 -32.72
C LYS A 199 15.25 7.30 -32.42
N GLU A 200 16.50 6.85 -32.30
CA GLU A 200 16.82 5.55 -31.72
C GLU A 200 16.25 5.53 -30.28
N THR A 201 15.11 4.93 -30.15
CA THR A 201 14.54 4.65 -28.83
C THR A 201 15.37 3.52 -28.24
N ALA A 202 15.83 3.67 -27.01
CA ALA A 202 16.48 2.59 -26.31
C ALA A 202 15.57 1.34 -26.36
N ASP A 203 16.14 0.20 -26.76
CA ASP A 203 15.37 -1.02 -27.07
C ASP A 203 14.41 -1.44 -25.96
N PHE A 204 14.78 -1.17 -24.71
CA PHE A 204 13.93 -1.47 -23.53
C PHE A 204 12.64 -0.59 -23.45
N LEU A 205 12.57 0.55 -24.14
CA LEU A 205 11.40 1.42 -24.14
C LEU A 205 10.43 1.12 -25.31
N LYS A 206 10.86 0.37 -26.32
CA LYS A 206 10.07 0.10 -27.53
C LYS A 206 8.76 -0.63 -27.22
N ASP A 207 8.81 -1.56 -26.26
CA ASP A 207 7.66 -2.38 -25.88
C ASP A 207 7.05 -1.98 -24.53
N TYR A 208 7.57 -0.92 -23.89
CA TYR A 208 7.10 -0.49 -22.59
C TYR A 208 5.71 0.17 -22.69
N PRO A 209 4.70 -0.31 -21.95
CA PRO A 209 3.38 0.25 -21.98
C PRO A 209 3.29 1.54 -21.15
N PHE A 210 3.07 2.67 -21.81
CA PHE A 210 2.81 3.95 -21.17
C PHE A 210 1.31 4.25 -21.14
N ILE A 211 0.87 4.86 -20.06
CA ILE A 211 -0.48 5.40 -19.95
C ILE A 211 -0.58 6.63 -20.85
N GLN A 212 -1.62 6.66 -21.66
CA GLN A 212 -1.93 7.78 -22.54
C GLN A 212 -3.39 8.14 -22.36
N ILE A 213 -3.69 9.44 -22.25
CA ILE A 213 -5.05 9.96 -22.22
C ILE A 213 -5.33 10.77 -23.48
N LYS A 214 -6.58 10.77 -23.89
CA LYS A 214 -7.07 11.63 -24.95
C LYS A 214 -8.11 12.59 -24.38
N GLU A 215 -7.92 13.88 -24.63
CA GLU A 215 -8.90 14.90 -24.23
C GLU A 215 -9.79 15.28 -25.39
N LYS A 216 -11.03 15.66 -25.08
CA LYS A 216 -12.02 16.12 -26.06
C LYS A 216 -11.49 17.34 -26.81
N GLY A 217 -11.59 17.30 -28.14
CA GLY A 217 -11.10 18.38 -28.99
C GLY A 217 -9.59 18.43 -29.20
N VAL A 218 -8.81 17.54 -28.55
CA VAL A 218 -7.36 17.42 -28.75
C VAL A 218 -7.08 16.30 -29.74
N GLN A 219 -6.30 16.56 -30.80
CA GLN A 219 -6.00 15.55 -31.83
C GLN A 219 -5.01 14.47 -31.35
N HIS A 220 -4.09 14.83 -30.45
CA HIS A 220 -2.99 13.95 -30.05
C HIS A 220 -3.21 13.33 -28.68
N TRP A 221 -2.71 12.11 -28.50
CA TRP A 221 -2.65 11.48 -27.21
C TRP A 221 -1.63 12.17 -26.28
N ILE A 222 -2.03 12.42 -25.05
CA ILE A 222 -1.19 12.99 -24.00
C ILE A 222 -0.51 11.84 -23.29
N SER A 223 0.81 11.77 -23.35
CA SER A 223 1.60 10.70 -22.70
C SER A 223 1.72 10.91 -21.21
N GLN A 224 1.98 9.83 -20.47
CA GLN A 224 2.05 9.74 -19.01
C GLN A 224 2.84 10.89 -18.35
N ASN A 225 3.98 11.28 -18.90
CA ASN A 225 4.83 12.35 -18.38
C ASN A 225 4.28 13.77 -18.55
N ARG A 226 3.19 13.92 -19.32
CA ARG A 226 2.48 15.19 -19.55
C ARG A 226 1.11 15.23 -18.89
N ILE A 227 0.66 14.12 -18.28
CA ILE A 227 -0.56 14.08 -17.49
C ILE A 227 -0.28 14.80 -16.17
N SER A 228 -1.22 15.61 -15.67
CA SER A 228 -1.06 16.26 -14.37
C SER A 228 -0.90 15.22 -13.25
N SER A 229 -0.13 15.55 -12.24
CA SER A 229 0.12 14.63 -11.12
C SER A 229 -1.16 14.19 -10.42
N GLY A 230 -2.13 15.09 -10.25
CA GLY A 230 -3.43 14.79 -9.66
C GLY A 230 -4.24 13.80 -10.52
N MET A 231 -4.34 14.04 -11.83
CA MET A 231 -5.02 13.11 -12.74
C MET A 231 -4.36 11.74 -12.75
N PHE A 232 -3.03 11.70 -12.81
CA PHE A 232 -2.29 10.44 -12.81
C PHE A 232 -2.51 9.66 -11.52
N ARG A 233 -2.42 10.31 -10.35
CA ARG A 233 -2.69 9.68 -9.05
C ARG A 233 -4.12 9.18 -8.93
N THR A 234 -5.09 9.98 -9.34
CA THR A 234 -6.49 9.58 -9.35
C THR A 234 -6.71 8.32 -10.19
N LEU A 235 -6.09 8.27 -11.39
CA LEU A 235 -6.18 7.07 -12.24
C LEU A 235 -5.54 5.85 -11.56
N MET A 236 -4.39 6.02 -10.91
CA MET A 236 -3.73 4.91 -10.20
C MET A 236 -4.57 4.41 -9.04
N GLN A 237 -5.00 5.28 -8.14
CA GLN A 237 -5.83 4.92 -6.99
C GLN A 237 -7.14 4.25 -7.41
N LEU A 238 -7.83 4.85 -8.40
CA LEU A 238 -9.04 4.27 -8.94
C LEU A 238 -8.79 2.88 -9.52
N SER A 239 -7.70 2.72 -10.27
CA SER A 239 -7.35 1.43 -10.88
C SER A 239 -7.03 0.37 -9.83
N GLU A 240 -6.32 0.73 -8.77
CA GLU A 240 -5.99 -0.19 -7.67
C GLU A 240 -7.23 -0.75 -7.00
N LEU A 241 -8.30 0.03 -6.82
CA LEU A 241 -9.57 -0.48 -6.27
C LEU A 241 -10.15 -1.66 -7.07
N TYR A 242 -9.89 -1.71 -8.37
CA TYR A 242 -10.37 -2.79 -9.25
C TYR A 242 -9.32 -3.87 -9.51
N LEU A 243 -8.03 -3.53 -9.44
CA LEU A 243 -6.92 -4.39 -9.87
C LEU A 243 -6.07 -4.96 -8.73
N CYS A 244 -6.34 -4.60 -7.47
CA CYS A 244 -5.75 -5.29 -6.31
C CYS A 244 -6.35 -6.69 -6.11
N SER A 245 -5.68 -7.55 -5.35
CA SER A 245 -6.23 -8.85 -4.96
C SER A 245 -7.29 -8.72 -3.86
N GLU A 246 -8.19 -9.69 -3.74
CA GLU A 246 -9.08 -9.77 -2.59
C GLU A 246 -8.28 -9.90 -1.28
N GLY A 247 -8.76 -9.27 -0.21
CA GLY A 247 -8.08 -9.21 1.08
C GLY A 247 -6.96 -8.19 1.16
N THR A 248 -6.80 -7.31 0.17
CA THR A 248 -5.84 -6.20 0.24
C THR A 248 -6.23 -5.21 1.34
N VAL A 249 -5.26 -4.82 2.14
CA VAL A 249 -5.37 -3.76 3.15
C VAL A 249 -4.57 -2.56 2.69
N PHE A 250 -5.26 -1.47 2.36
CA PHE A 250 -4.64 -0.22 1.96
C PHE A 250 -4.30 0.63 3.19
N LEU A 251 -3.05 1.05 3.27
CA LEU A 251 -2.57 2.04 4.23
C LEU A 251 -2.31 3.33 3.47
N ILE A 252 -3.12 4.37 3.72
CA ILE A 252 -3.05 5.62 2.97
C ILE A 252 -2.83 6.77 3.95
N ASP A 253 -1.68 7.40 3.85
CA ASP A 253 -1.39 8.59 4.65
C ASP A 253 -1.79 9.84 3.87
N GLU A 254 -2.44 10.80 4.56
CA GLU A 254 -2.96 12.03 3.96
C GLU A 254 -3.75 11.74 2.67
N PHE A 255 -4.85 11.00 2.79
CA PHE A 255 -5.65 10.53 1.66
C PHE A 255 -6.01 11.63 0.65
N GLU A 256 -6.27 12.85 1.14
CA GLU A 256 -6.56 14.03 0.32
C GLU A 256 -5.34 14.61 -0.40
N ASN A 257 -4.14 14.21 -0.04
CA ASN A 257 -2.93 14.83 -0.57
C ASN A 257 -2.85 14.73 -2.10
N SER A 258 -2.74 15.88 -2.74
CA SER A 258 -2.66 16.03 -4.20
C SER A 258 -3.90 15.57 -4.98
N LEU A 259 -5.04 15.34 -4.32
CA LEU A 259 -6.32 15.11 -4.94
C LEU A 259 -7.13 16.40 -5.01
N GLY A 260 -7.76 16.68 -6.15
CA GLY A 260 -8.79 17.73 -6.25
C GLY A 260 -10.07 17.30 -5.51
N ILE A 261 -10.89 18.27 -5.13
CA ILE A 261 -12.16 18.03 -4.41
C ILE A 261 -13.05 17.00 -5.14
N ASN A 262 -13.13 17.09 -6.47
CA ASN A 262 -13.92 16.15 -7.29
C ASN A 262 -13.40 14.72 -7.18
N CYS A 263 -12.07 14.56 -7.13
CA CYS A 263 -11.42 13.26 -7.00
C CYS A 263 -11.69 12.61 -5.64
N ILE A 264 -11.62 13.42 -4.57
CA ILE A 264 -11.86 12.98 -3.19
C ILE A 264 -13.25 12.41 -3.07
N ASN A 265 -14.27 13.11 -3.57
CA ASN A 265 -15.65 12.68 -3.53
C ASN A 265 -15.86 11.32 -4.20
N GLU A 266 -15.39 11.20 -5.42
CA GLU A 266 -15.62 9.99 -6.23
C GLU A 266 -14.84 8.79 -5.68
N ILE A 267 -13.57 8.97 -5.29
CA ILE A 267 -12.77 7.87 -4.72
C ILE A 267 -13.36 7.43 -3.38
N THR A 268 -13.74 8.36 -2.49
CA THR A 268 -14.37 8.02 -1.21
C THR A 268 -15.66 7.23 -1.42
N ASN A 269 -16.51 7.63 -2.36
CA ASN A 269 -17.75 6.92 -2.68
C ASN A 269 -17.46 5.53 -3.26
N ASN A 270 -16.44 5.39 -4.12
CA ASN A 270 -16.05 4.09 -4.65
C ASN A 270 -15.52 3.15 -3.56
N ILE A 271 -14.75 3.66 -2.60
CA ILE A 271 -14.29 2.90 -1.42
C ILE A 271 -15.51 2.40 -0.62
N LEU A 272 -16.43 3.29 -0.26
CA LEU A 272 -17.58 2.95 0.56
C LEU A 272 -18.59 2.04 -0.12
N SER A 273 -18.71 2.12 -1.44
CA SER A 273 -19.63 1.29 -2.24
C SER A 273 -19.03 -0.01 -2.73
N SER A 274 -17.75 -0.25 -2.49
CA SER A 274 -17.06 -1.45 -2.93
C SER A 274 -17.66 -2.70 -2.30
N LYS A 275 -18.02 -3.69 -3.15
CA LYS A 275 -18.46 -5.03 -2.71
C LYS A 275 -17.32 -6.00 -2.54
N ARG A 276 -16.09 -5.55 -2.78
CA ARG A 276 -14.88 -6.35 -2.67
C ARG A 276 -14.44 -6.47 -1.21
N LYS A 277 -13.82 -7.58 -0.86
CA LYS A 277 -13.24 -7.80 0.48
C LYS A 277 -11.93 -7.03 0.61
N LEU A 278 -12.04 -5.71 0.78
CA LEU A 278 -10.91 -4.79 0.93
C LEU A 278 -11.00 -4.09 2.29
N GLN A 279 -9.87 -3.72 2.86
CA GLN A 279 -9.81 -2.90 4.07
C GLN A 279 -9.02 -1.63 3.78
N PHE A 280 -9.48 -0.50 4.32
CA PHE A 280 -8.82 0.79 4.21
C PHE A 280 -8.49 1.33 5.59
N ILE A 281 -7.23 1.67 5.80
CA ILE A 281 -6.75 2.41 6.97
C ILE A 281 -6.13 3.68 6.40
N LEU A 282 -6.79 4.80 6.63
CA LEU A 282 -6.38 6.07 6.05
C LEU A 282 -6.32 7.16 7.11
N THR A 283 -5.38 8.09 6.95
CA THR A 283 -5.37 9.35 7.68
C THR A 283 -5.93 10.45 6.80
N SER A 284 -6.64 11.40 7.40
CA SER A 284 -7.18 12.56 6.70
C SER A 284 -7.48 13.69 7.66
N HIS A 285 -7.25 14.91 7.21
CA HIS A 285 -7.70 16.14 7.86
C HIS A 285 -8.83 16.81 7.09
N HIS A 286 -9.27 16.22 5.97
CA HIS A 286 -10.25 16.84 5.08
C HIS A 286 -11.67 16.68 5.61
N PRO A 287 -12.43 17.78 5.87
CA PRO A 287 -13.77 17.73 6.46
C PRO A 287 -14.76 16.85 5.70
N TYR A 288 -14.68 16.84 4.38
CA TYR A 288 -15.56 16.01 3.54
C TYR A 288 -15.35 14.52 3.81
N ILE A 289 -14.11 14.06 3.89
CA ILE A 289 -13.76 12.65 4.14
C ILE A 289 -14.28 12.24 5.51
N ILE A 290 -13.97 13.05 6.53
CA ILE A 290 -14.38 12.81 7.91
C ILE A 290 -15.92 12.73 8.00
N ASN A 291 -16.64 13.66 7.38
CA ASN A 291 -18.11 13.64 7.38
C ASN A 291 -18.70 12.46 6.58
N THR A 292 -18.06 12.04 5.51
CA THR A 292 -18.59 10.99 4.62
C THR A 292 -18.38 9.59 5.22
N ILE A 293 -17.24 9.37 5.88
CA ILE A 293 -16.95 8.13 6.60
C ILE A 293 -17.71 8.16 7.94
N GLY A 294 -18.50 7.13 8.22
CA GLY A 294 -19.27 7.06 9.46
C GLY A 294 -18.38 7.09 10.70
N TYR A 295 -18.79 7.87 11.71
CA TYR A 295 -18.00 8.11 12.94
C TYR A 295 -17.61 6.83 13.70
N ALA A 296 -18.37 5.76 13.59
CA ALA A 296 -18.01 4.45 14.15
C ALA A 296 -16.66 3.89 13.61
N ASN A 297 -16.20 4.40 12.47
CA ASN A 297 -14.92 4.01 11.90
C ASN A 297 -13.78 4.99 12.23
N TRP A 298 -14.06 6.06 12.96
CA TRP A 298 -13.02 7.04 13.29
C TRP A 298 -12.12 6.54 14.42
N LYS A 299 -10.87 6.89 14.30
CA LYS A 299 -9.85 6.73 15.34
C LYS A 299 -9.17 8.07 15.53
N LEU A 300 -9.12 8.55 16.76
CA LEU A 300 -8.37 9.77 17.08
C LEU A 300 -6.96 9.38 17.48
N VAL A 301 -5.98 10.00 16.83
CA VAL A 301 -4.56 9.79 17.12
C VAL A 301 -4.05 10.97 17.92
N THR A 302 -3.49 10.71 19.08
CA THR A 302 -2.88 11.72 19.94
C THR A 302 -1.43 11.40 20.20
N ARG A 303 -0.65 12.42 20.53
CA ARG A 303 0.75 12.30 20.91
C ARG A 303 1.00 12.95 22.26
N ASN A 304 1.65 12.22 23.16
CA ASN A 304 2.15 12.79 24.39
C ASN A 304 3.65 12.47 24.51
N ALA A 305 4.48 13.49 24.44
CA ALA A 305 5.94 13.37 24.31
C ALA A 305 6.35 12.44 23.16
N GLY A 306 6.94 11.29 23.45
CA GLY A 306 7.35 10.30 22.45
C GLY A 306 6.32 9.19 22.18
N VAL A 307 5.16 9.21 22.84
CA VAL A 307 4.15 8.14 22.76
C VAL A 307 2.98 8.59 21.88
N ILE A 308 2.69 7.81 20.85
CA ILE A 308 1.50 7.97 20.01
C ILE A 308 0.46 6.95 20.45
N LYS A 309 -0.77 7.40 20.68
CA LYS A 309 -1.90 6.54 21.05
C LYS A 309 -3.05 6.74 20.06
N THR A 310 -3.78 5.65 19.85
CA THR A 310 -5.01 5.66 19.04
C THR A 310 -6.19 5.40 19.96
N HIS A 311 -7.17 6.25 19.90
CA HIS A 311 -8.40 6.20 20.70
C HIS A 311 -9.59 5.87 19.83
N ASN A 312 -10.51 5.07 20.36
CA ASN A 312 -11.81 4.89 19.74
C ASN A 312 -12.64 6.16 19.96
N ILE A 313 -13.42 6.53 18.97
CA ILE A 313 -14.24 7.74 19.07
C ILE A 313 -15.29 7.66 20.20
N ASP A 314 -15.72 6.45 20.54
CA ASP A 314 -16.69 6.20 21.63
C ASP A 314 -16.14 6.62 23.01
N GLU A 315 -14.81 6.67 23.18
CA GLU A 315 -14.16 7.13 24.41
C GLU A 315 -14.43 8.62 24.69
N PHE A 316 -14.82 9.38 23.68
CA PHE A 316 -15.10 10.83 23.75
C PHE A 316 -16.61 11.16 23.78
N ASN A 317 -17.48 10.17 23.92
CA ASN A 317 -18.94 10.35 23.90
C ASN A 317 -19.45 11.13 22.69
N ILE A 318 -18.79 10.99 21.54
CA ILE A 318 -19.20 11.59 20.27
C ILE A 318 -20.28 10.70 19.64
N GLY A 319 -21.40 11.29 19.26
CA GLY A 319 -22.47 10.50 18.65
C GLY A 319 -23.71 11.26 18.27
N ASN A 320 -24.75 10.52 17.91
CA ASN A 320 -26.13 10.81 17.55
C ASN A 320 -26.39 11.11 16.06
N SER A 321 -25.50 11.81 15.33
CA SER A 321 -25.62 11.99 13.87
C SER A 321 -24.24 12.32 13.28
N ARG A 322 -24.06 12.08 11.97
CA ARG A 322 -22.77 12.37 11.29
C ARG A 322 -22.36 13.83 11.46
N HIS A 323 -23.29 14.76 11.25
CA HIS A 323 -23.01 16.19 11.34
C HIS A 323 -22.68 16.62 12.79
N SER A 324 -23.48 16.16 13.76
CA SER A 324 -23.24 16.41 15.18
C SER A 324 -21.88 15.83 15.62
N ALA A 325 -21.58 14.61 15.22
CA ALA A 325 -20.30 13.97 15.54
C ALA A 325 -19.10 14.76 15.01
N PHE A 326 -19.17 15.28 13.79
CA PHE A 326 -18.10 16.11 13.25
C PHE A 326 -17.91 17.42 14.02
N ILE A 327 -19.01 18.12 14.37
CA ILE A 327 -18.92 19.34 15.17
C ILE A 327 -18.31 19.04 16.55
N GLN A 328 -18.73 17.96 17.19
CA GLN A 328 -18.15 17.54 18.47
C GLN A 328 -16.66 17.20 18.34
N LEU A 329 -16.26 16.49 17.28
CA LEU A 329 -14.87 16.16 17.01
C LEU A 329 -13.98 17.40 16.92
N ILE A 330 -14.37 18.40 16.14
CA ILE A 330 -13.57 19.64 15.97
C ILE A 330 -13.51 20.49 17.24
N GLN A 331 -14.39 20.26 18.21
CA GLN A 331 -14.39 20.92 19.52
C GLN A 331 -13.53 20.20 20.56
N LEU A 332 -13.11 18.95 20.29
CA LEU A 332 -12.24 18.22 21.20
C LEU A 332 -10.86 18.89 21.27
N GLU A 333 -10.37 19.09 22.48
CA GLU A 333 -9.02 19.61 22.71
C GLU A 333 -7.97 18.67 22.11
N GLU A 334 -8.16 17.37 22.26
CA GLU A 334 -7.30 16.33 21.71
C GLU A 334 -7.21 16.40 20.17
N TYR A 335 -8.31 16.73 19.50
CA TYR A 335 -8.31 16.92 18.03
C TYR A 335 -7.59 18.21 17.64
N GLN A 336 -7.79 19.30 18.38
CA GLN A 336 -7.20 20.61 18.09
C GLN A 336 -5.69 20.65 18.38
N THR A 337 -5.27 20.01 19.46
CA THR A 337 -3.86 20.06 19.91
C THR A 337 -3.06 18.83 19.50
N GLY A 338 -3.71 17.74 19.15
CA GLY A 338 -3.07 16.44 18.92
C GLY A 338 -2.49 15.81 20.19
N GLN A 339 -2.81 16.35 21.39
CA GLN A 339 -2.29 15.89 22.67
C GLN A 339 -3.38 15.14 23.44
N ALA A 340 -3.02 14.04 24.07
CA ALA A 340 -3.88 13.37 25.04
C ALA A 340 -3.85 14.13 26.38
N LYS A 341 -5.03 14.22 27.01
CA LYS A 341 -5.12 14.69 28.41
C LYS A 341 -4.45 13.72 29.37
#